data_31c825ac136019fcb1ad2c2322b27533
#
_entry.id   31c825ac136019fcb1ad2c2322b27533
#
_cell.length_a   1.000
_cell.length_b   1.000
_cell.length_c   1.000
_cell.angle_alpha   90.00
_cell.angle_beta   90.00
_cell.angle_gamma   90.00
#
_symmetry.space_group_name_H-M   'P 1'
#
loop_
_entity.id
_entity.type
_entity.pdbx_description
1 polymer ?
#
loop_
_entity_poly.entity_id
_entity_poly.type
_entity_poly.pdbx_seq_one_letter_code
_entity_poly.pdbx_strand_id
1 'polypeptide(L)'
;IMPSLVGSEMCIRDRRYGVPGPIVVAIWGRESAFGSASIPHDAFEVLATKAYLARRKDMFRAELIAALQIVQDGDLSVRDMKSSWAGALGQPQFMPTKFRALAVDFDGDGRRDIWNSVPDTLASIAHYLQQSGWVAGRDWGFEANVPDAVSCTLEGPDQGRPIRDFISAGVTRVSGRPFPPHEASATGHLMMPAGRMGPAFIATPNFYVIKQYNNSDLYALFIGHVADRMQGGGAFRGGWVKVDGVSRGDVARMQQRLQAMGRDVGGADGLPGFKTRRSIGAFEAENGLRVDCWPTAELKKHLN
;
A
#
# COMPACT_ATOMS: atom_id res chain seq x y z
N ILE A 1 14.51 22.18 -0.42
CA ILE A 1 13.26 21.99 -1.21
C ILE A 1 12.55 23.32 -1.16
N MET A 2 12.37 23.95 -2.33
CA MET A 2 11.75 25.30 -2.41
C MET A 2 10.25 25.22 -2.05
N PRO A 3 9.81 25.79 -0.92
CA PRO A 3 8.42 25.62 -0.44
C PRO A 3 7.36 26.24 -1.36
N SER A 4 7.72 27.23 -2.19
CA SER A 4 6.77 27.96 -3.03
C SER A 4 6.39 27.25 -4.34
N LEU A 5 7.32 26.52 -4.95
CA LEU A 5 7.06 25.74 -6.18
C LEU A 5 6.20 24.50 -5.88
N VAL A 6 6.46 23.85 -4.73
CA VAL A 6 5.66 22.68 -4.30
C VAL A 6 4.22 23.07 -3.97
N GLY A 7 3.96 24.27 -3.49
CA GLY A 7 2.61 24.72 -3.09
C GLY A 7 1.66 24.97 -4.27
N SER A 8 2.06 25.78 -5.26
CA SER A 8 1.17 26.15 -6.37
C SER A 8 0.95 25.00 -7.38
N GLU A 9 1.99 24.27 -7.70
CA GLU A 9 1.90 23.13 -8.60
C GLU A 9 1.19 21.93 -7.96
N MET A 10 1.30 21.74 -6.64
CA MET A 10 0.49 20.75 -5.92
C MET A 10 -1.00 21.06 -5.98
N CYS A 11 -1.40 22.32 -5.80
CA CYS A 11 -2.81 22.72 -5.92
C CYS A 11 -3.38 22.47 -7.31
N ILE A 12 -2.61 22.64 -8.39
CA ILE A 12 -3.05 22.38 -9.76
C ILE A 12 -3.22 20.88 -9.99
N ARG A 13 -2.29 20.06 -9.51
CA ARG A 13 -2.35 18.60 -9.61
C ARG A 13 -3.47 17.99 -8.77
N ASP A 14 -3.67 18.48 -7.53
CA ASP A 14 -4.77 18.06 -6.66
C ASP A 14 -6.12 18.27 -7.36
N ARG A 15 -6.30 19.40 -8.04
CA ARG A 15 -7.52 19.70 -8.81
C ARG A 15 -7.66 18.82 -10.05
N ARG A 16 -6.55 18.50 -10.73
CA ARG A 16 -6.58 17.73 -11.99
C ARG A 16 -6.83 16.24 -11.75
N TYR A 17 -6.21 15.65 -10.72
CA TYR A 17 -6.27 14.22 -10.46
C TYR A 17 -7.12 13.84 -9.24
N GLY A 18 -7.54 14.81 -8.43
CA GLY A 18 -8.32 14.59 -7.22
C GLY A 18 -7.58 13.85 -6.09
N VAL A 19 -6.25 13.73 -6.21
CA VAL A 19 -5.38 13.06 -5.23
C VAL A 19 -4.68 14.11 -4.38
N PRO A 20 -4.79 14.07 -3.03
CA PRO A 20 -4.12 15.03 -2.16
C PRO A 20 -2.60 15.02 -2.33
N GLY A 21 -2.01 16.21 -2.48
CA GLY A 21 -0.55 16.37 -2.66
C GLY A 21 0.29 15.67 -1.61
N PRO A 22 -0.06 15.69 -0.31
CA PRO A 22 0.69 14.95 0.71
C PRO A 22 0.79 13.44 0.45
N ILE A 23 -0.21 12.79 -0.13
CA ILE A 23 -0.16 11.37 -0.53
C ILE A 23 0.89 11.17 -1.65
N VAL A 24 0.85 12.05 -2.67
CA VAL A 24 1.78 12.00 -3.81
C VAL A 24 3.22 12.20 -3.34
N VAL A 25 3.45 13.20 -2.48
CA VAL A 25 4.77 13.52 -1.91
C VAL A 25 5.28 12.39 -1.00
N ALA A 26 4.40 11.76 -0.22
CA ALA A 26 4.76 10.62 0.63
C ALA A 26 5.23 9.43 -0.21
N ILE A 27 4.57 9.15 -1.35
CA ILE A 27 5.01 8.11 -2.29
C ILE A 27 6.36 8.50 -2.90
N TRP A 28 6.51 9.71 -3.44
CA TRP A 28 7.77 10.18 -4.01
C TRP A 28 8.94 10.08 -3.02
N GLY A 29 8.71 10.51 -1.78
CA GLY A 29 9.70 10.38 -0.70
C GLY A 29 10.05 8.93 -0.41
N ARG A 30 9.07 8.03 -0.38
CA ARG A 30 9.26 6.60 -0.09
C ARG A 30 9.99 5.86 -1.21
N GLU A 31 9.68 6.18 -2.47
CA GLU A 31 10.22 5.46 -3.64
C GLU A 31 11.65 5.90 -4.00
N SER A 32 11.94 7.19 -3.89
CA SER A 32 13.22 7.74 -4.38
C SER A 32 13.89 8.74 -3.45
N ALA A 33 13.48 8.84 -2.17
CA ALA A 33 13.98 9.87 -1.27
C ALA A 33 13.93 11.28 -1.91
N PHE A 34 12.77 11.61 -2.51
CA PHE A 34 12.55 12.87 -3.22
C PHE A 34 13.49 13.06 -4.42
N GLY A 35 13.75 12.00 -5.16
CA GLY A 35 14.64 11.99 -6.32
C GLY A 35 16.14 11.94 -5.99
N SER A 36 16.51 11.87 -4.70
CA SER A 36 17.93 11.82 -4.30
C SER A 36 18.51 10.40 -4.28
N ALA A 37 17.68 9.37 -4.33
CA ALA A 37 18.13 7.99 -4.36
C ALA A 37 18.81 7.66 -5.70
N SER A 38 19.96 7.00 -5.64
CA SER A 38 20.66 6.54 -6.85
C SER A 38 19.87 5.43 -7.56
N ILE A 39 19.77 5.56 -8.89
CA ILE A 39 19.17 4.56 -9.79
C ILE A 39 20.27 4.12 -10.77
N PRO A 40 21.20 3.24 -10.34
CA PRO A 40 22.48 3.07 -11.04
C PRO A 40 22.47 2.00 -12.14
N HIS A 41 21.44 1.10 -12.16
CA HIS A 41 21.50 -0.07 -13.01
C HIS A 41 20.99 0.25 -14.43
N ASP A 42 21.58 -0.40 -15.42
CA ASP A 42 21.03 -0.40 -16.78
C ASP A 42 19.73 -1.20 -16.80
N ALA A 43 18.66 -0.57 -17.28
CA ALA A 43 17.31 -1.20 -17.26
C ALA A 43 17.25 -2.43 -18.20
N PHE A 44 17.96 -2.38 -19.35
CA PHE A 44 17.94 -3.48 -20.30
C PHE A 44 18.68 -4.70 -19.77
N GLU A 45 19.85 -4.48 -19.13
CA GLU A 45 20.58 -5.58 -18.48
C GLU A 45 19.76 -6.23 -17.37
N VAL A 46 19.13 -5.41 -16.49
CA VAL A 46 18.29 -5.91 -15.40
C VAL A 46 17.10 -6.69 -15.95
N LEU A 47 16.36 -6.10 -16.88
CA LEU A 47 15.11 -6.69 -17.38
C LEU A 47 15.39 -7.95 -18.24
N ALA A 48 16.43 -7.93 -19.08
CA ALA A 48 16.84 -9.10 -19.85
C ALA A 48 17.28 -10.25 -18.93
N THR A 49 18.11 -9.97 -17.93
CA THR A 49 18.53 -10.98 -16.94
C THR A 49 17.33 -11.58 -16.22
N LYS A 50 16.38 -10.74 -15.78
CA LYS A 50 15.16 -11.22 -15.10
C LYS A 50 14.20 -11.95 -16.03
N ALA A 51 14.10 -11.54 -17.29
CA ALA A 51 13.32 -12.27 -18.31
C ALA A 51 13.86 -13.67 -18.58
N TYR A 52 15.16 -13.88 -18.34
CA TYR A 52 15.79 -15.17 -18.51
C TYR A 52 15.82 -16.02 -17.22
N LEU A 53 16.15 -15.43 -16.06
CA LEU A 53 16.43 -16.14 -14.81
C LEU A 53 15.31 -16.11 -13.77
N ALA A 54 14.43 -15.10 -13.75
CA ALA A 54 13.46 -14.94 -12.68
C ALA A 54 12.31 -15.97 -12.77
N ARG A 55 11.62 -16.20 -11.65
CA ARG A 55 10.42 -17.08 -11.64
C ARG A 55 9.28 -16.52 -12.52
N ARG A 56 9.18 -15.17 -12.66
CA ARG A 56 8.16 -14.47 -13.46
C ARG A 56 8.74 -14.01 -14.81
N LYS A 57 9.30 -14.94 -15.58
CA LYS A 57 10.00 -14.65 -16.86
C LYS A 57 9.14 -13.86 -17.84
N ASP A 58 7.90 -14.28 -18.06
CA ASP A 58 7.01 -13.66 -19.05
C ASP A 58 6.66 -12.21 -18.68
N MET A 59 6.44 -11.95 -17.38
CA MET A 59 6.26 -10.60 -16.90
C MET A 59 7.50 -9.73 -17.23
N PHE A 60 8.70 -10.19 -16.89
CA PHE A 60 9.91 -9.40 -17.17
C PHE A 60 10.21 -9.28 -18.67
N ARG A 61 9.81 -10.25 -19.49
CA ARG A 61 9.87 -10.12 -20.94
C ARG A 61 8.95 -8.99 -21.44
N ALA A 62 7.74 -8.91 -20.94
CA ALA A 62 6.83 -7.80 -21.27
C ALA A 62 7.40 -6.44 -20.84
N GLU A 63 8.02 -6.37 -19.67
CA GLU A 63 8.67 -5.14 -19.19
C GLU A 63 9.88 -4.75 -20.06
N LEU A 64 10.68 -5.72 -20.51
CA LEU A 64 11.80 -5.47 -21.41
C LEU A 64 11.31 -4.91 -22.77
N ILE A 65 10.25 -5.48 -23.33
CA ILE A 65 9.64 -4.99 -24.57
C ILE A 65 9.12 -3.56 -24.37
N ALA A 66 8.44 -3.30 -23.25
CA ALA A 66 7.96 -1.96 -22.93
C ALA A 66 9.13 -0.95 -22.78
N ALA A 67 10.26 -1.36 -22.19
CA ALA A 67 11.45 -0.50 -22.11
C ALA A 67 12.02 -0.16 -23.50
N LEU A 68 12.06 -1.10 -24.43
CA LEU A 68 12.46 -0.85 -25.81
C LEU A 68 11.50 0.13 -26.50
N GLN A 69 10.22 0.01 -26.24
CA GLN A 69 9.20 0.90 -26.80
C GLN A 69 9.30 2.33 -26.25
N ILE A 70 9.68 2.52 -24.98
CA ILE A 70 9.94 3.85 -24.41
C ILE A 70 11.04 4.58 -25.19
N VAL A 71 12.12 3.86 -25.55
CA VAL A 71 13.20 4.42 -26.38
C VAL A 71 12.71 4.69 -27.81
N GLN A 72 11.94 3.78 -28.38
CA GLN A 72 11.37 3.95 -29.73
C GLN A 72 10.43 5.17 -29.80
N ASP A 73 9.65 5.40 -28.74
CA ASP A 73 8.71 6.53 -28.63
C ASP A 73 9.47 7.87 -28.40
N GLY A 74 10.77 7.84 -28.10
CA GLY A 74 11.62 9.02 -27.93
C GLY A 74 11.59 9.65 -26.54
N ASP A 75 10.91 9.04 -25.56
CA ASP A 75 10.84 9.54 -24.19
C ASP A 75 12.22 9.56 -23.50
N LEU A 76 13.08 8.58 -23.81
CA LEU A 76 14.41 8.47 -23.23
C LEU A 76 15.39 7.78 -24.17
N SER A 77 16.68 8.10 -24.04
CA SER A 77 17.71 7.40 -24.80
C SER A 77 18.08 6.06 -24.15
N VAL A 78 18.62 5.12 -24.93
CA VAL A 78 19.14 3.83 -24.41
C VAL A 78 20.13 4.05 -23.24
N ARG A 79 21.03 5.03 -23.38
CA ARG A 79 22.08 5.34 -22.38
C ARG A 79 21.50 5.78 -21.04
N ASP A 80 20.38 6.52 -21.09
CA ASP A 80 19.77 7.15 -19.92
C ASP A 80 18.72 6.25 -19.26
N MET A 81 18.42 5.10 -19.86
CA MET A 81 17.45 4.12 -19.34
C MET A 81 17.99 3.43 -18.09
N LYS A 82 17.95 4.15 -16.95
CA LYS A 82 18.37 3.65 -15.64
C LYS A 82 17.20 3.13 -14.83
N SER A 83 17.46 2.09 -14.06
CA SER A 83 16.46 1.42 -13.23
C SER A 83 17.00 1.03 -11.85
N SER A 84 16.09 0.63 -10.98
CA SER A 84 16.46 -0.11 -9.77
C SER A 84 16.91 -1.54 -10.13
N TRP A 85 17.47 -2.24 -9.16
CA TRP A 85 17.83 -3.66 -9.29
C TRP A 85 16.65 -4.58 -9.70
N ALA A 86 15.42 -4.09 -9.56
CA ALA A 86 14.20 -4.79 -9.94
C ALA A 86 13.67 -4.38 -11.32
N GLY A 87 14.26 -3.40 -11.98
CA GLY A 87 13.85 -2.88 -13.28
C GLY A 87 12.82 -1.75 -13.21
N ALA A 88 12.59 -1.17 -12.04
CA ALA A 88 11.71 -0.01 -11.87
C ALA A 88 12.42 1.28 -12.28
N LEU A 89 11.71 2.19 -12.96
CA LEU A 89 12.21 3.35 -13.65
C LEU A 89 11.93 4.65 -12.89
N GLY A 90 12.88 5.56 -12.96
CA GLY A 90 12.73 6.95 -12.53
C GLY A 90 12.38 7.12 -11.05
N GLN A 91 12.04 8.35 -10.69
CA GLN A 91 11.76 8.70 -9.30
C GLN A 91 10.48 8.03 -8.73
N PRO A 92 9.40 7.79 -9.52
CA PRO A 92 8.20 7.09 -9.03
C PRO A 92 8.36 5.57 -8.99
N GLN A 93 9.49 5.01 -9.43
CA GLN A 93 9.78 3.57 -9.48
C GLN A 93 8.73 2.78 -10.28
N PHE A 94 8.34 3.30 -11.43
CA PHE A 94 7.42 2.62 -12.35
C PHE A 94 8.09 1.47 -13.09
N MET A 95 7.42 0.34 -13.21
CA MET A 95 7.79 -0.65 -14.22
C MET A 95 7.56 -0.07 -15.63
N PRO A 96 8.35 -0.48 -16.67
CA PRO A 96 8.21 0.06 -18.02
C PRO A 96 6.78 0.04 -18.59
N THR A 97 6.03 -1.02 -18.37
CA THR A 97 4.61 -1.07 -18.79
C THR A 97 3.76 -0.01 -18.09
N LYS A 98 4.03 0.25 -16.81
CA LYS A 98 3.35 1.30 -16.03
C LYS A 98 3.74 2.69 -16.52
N PHE A 99 5.02 2.92 -16.82
CA PHE A 99 5.47 4.17 -17.44
C PHE A 99 4.68 4.46 -18.72
N ARG A 100 4.64 3.52 -19.64
CA ARG A 100 3.93 3.70 -20.92
C ARG A 100 2.45 4.01 -20.76
N ALA A 101 1.80 3.40 -19.78
CA ALA A 101 0.38 3.57 -19.54
C ALA A 101 0.04 4.85 -18.75
N LEU A 102 0.92 5.30 -17.84
CA LEU A 102 0.53 6.24 -16.78
C LEU A 102 1.47 7.45 -16.61
N ALA A 103 2.67 7.44 -17.21
CA ALA A 103 3.54 8.60 -17.16
C ALA A 103 2.93 9.77 -17.94
N VAL A 104 3.10 10.98 -17.43
CA VAL A 104 2.51 12.21 -17.95
C VAL A 104 3.60 13.23 -18.19
N ASP A 105 3.56 13.88 -19.36
CA ASP A 105 4.24 15.14 -19.62
C ASP A 105 3.38 16.26 -19.02
N PHE A 106 3.78 16.76 -17.87
CA PHE A 106 3.00 17.75 -17.13
C PHE A 106 3.50 19.18 -17.36
N ASP A 107 4.80 19.35 -17.59
CA ASP A 107 5.39 20.66 -17.87
C ASP A 107 5.29 21.03 -19.36
N GLY A 108 4.89 20.10 -20.23
CA GLY A 108 4.57 20.35 -21.62
C GLY A 108 5.80 20.49 -22.52
N ASP A 109 6.94 19.91 -22.12
CA ASP A 109 8.19 19.96 -22.91
C ASP A 109 8.24 18.90 -24.03
N GLY A 110 7.21 18.08 -24.16
CA GLY A 110 7.07 17.00 -25.14
C GLY A 110 7.67 15.66 -24.69
N ARG A 111 8.06 15.53 -23.43
CA ARG A 111 8.63 14.31 -22.85
C ARG A 111 7.95 13.93 -21.55
N ARG A 112 7.93 12.65 -21.23
CA ARG A 112 7.45 12.13 -19.94
C ARG A 112 8.64 11.83 -19.05
N ASP A 113 9.37 12.88 -18.58
CA ASP A 113 10.64 12.72 -17.86
C ASP A 113 10.43 12.47 -16.36
N ILE A 114 10.13 11.24 -16.00
CA ILE A 114 10.03 10.84 -14.59
C ILE A 114 11.40 10.65 -13.89
N TRP A 115 12.51 10.88 -14.57
CA TRP A 115 13.86 10.81 -13.98
C TRP A 115 14.35 12.15 -13.46
N ASN A 116 14.12 13.24 -14.22
CA ASN A 116 14.67 14.55 -13.94
C ASN A 116 13.58 15.62 -13.71
N SER A 117 12.38 15.48 -14.29
CA SER A 117 11.26 16.39 -14.09
C SER A 117 10.48 16.01 -12.82
N VAL A 118 10.53 16.89 -11.81
CA VAL A 118 9.68 16.76 -10.61
C VAL A 118 8.19 16.95 -10.95
N PRO A 119 7.80 17.93 -11.80
CA PRO A 119 6.42 18.06 -12.27
C PRO A 119 5.85 16.77 -12.86
N ASP A 120 6.56 16.12 -13.79
CA ASP A 120 6.14 14.89 -14.45
C ASP A 120 6.06 13.73 -13.48
N THR A 121 7.06 13.61 -12.59
CA THR A 121 7.10 12.59 -11.54
C THR A 121 5.86 12.65 -10.66
N LEU A 122 5.56 13.81 -10.10
CA LEU A 122 4.43 13.98 -9.18
C LEU A 122 3.09 13.84 -9.90
N ALA A 123 2.98 14.34 -11.13
CA ALA A 123 1.77 14.18 -11.94
C ALA A 123 1.54 12.71 -12.33
N SER A 124 2.61 11.98 -12.67
CA SER A 124 2.54 10.55 -12.99
C SER A 124 2.10 9.72 -11.78
N ILE A 125 2.59 10.03 -10.57
CA ILE A 125 2.13 9.38 -9.33
C ILE A 125 0.64 9.67 -9.09
N ALA A 126 0.22 10.92 -9.23
CA ALA A 126 -1.18 11.31 -9.04
C ALA A 126 -2.10 10.64 -10.08
N HIS A 127 -1.68 10.62 -11.35
CA HIS A 127 -2.39 9.94 -12.43
C HIS A 127 -2.50 8.43 -12.18
N TYR A 128 -1.42 7.78 -11.72
CA TYR A 128 -1.47 6.37 -11.32
C TYR A 128 -2.56 6.11 -10.27
N LEU A 129 -2.62 6.91 -9.21
CA LEU A 129 -3.61 6.72 -8.14
C LEU A 129 -5.03 6.98 -8.66
N GLN A 130 -5.23 8.02 -9.49
CA GLN A 130 -6.52 8.31 -10.13
C GLN A 130 -6.99 7.13 -10.98
N GLN A 131 -6.14 6.61 -11.88
CA GLN A 131 -6.46 5.47 -12.73
C GLN A 131 -6.64 4.16 -11.94
N SER A 132 -6.06 4.09 -10.75
CA SER A 132 -6.25 2.98 -9.80
C SER A 132 -7.56 3.09 -8.98
N GLY A 133 -8.39 4.12 -9.23
CA GLY A 133 -9.70 4.29 -8.61
C GLY A 133 -9.70 5.18 -7.37
N TRP A 134 -8.77 6.13 -7.26
CA TRP A 134 -8.79 7.12 -6.17
C TRP A 134 -10.11 7.87 -6.13
N VAL A 135 -10.76 7.88 -4.97
CA VAL A 135 -12.00 8.61 -4.74
C VAL A 135 -11.67 9.97 -4.13
N ALA A 136 -11.82 11.03 -4.93
CA ALA A 136 -11.57 12.39 -4.48
C ALA A 136 -12.46 12.79 -3.28
N GLY A 137 -11.88 13.54 -2.35
CA GLY A 137 -12.60 14.01 -1.16
C GLY A 137 -12.74 12.98 -0.04
N ARG A 138 -12.26 11.75 -0.22
CA ARG A 138 -12.21 10.75 0.85
C ARG A 138 -10.80 10.61 1.43
N ASP A 139 -10.72 10.43 2.74
CA ASP A 139 -9.47 10.05 3.41
C ASP A 139 -9.02 8.65 3.00
N TRP A 140 -7.78 8.28 3.30
CA TRP A 140 -7.29 6.91 3.15
C TRP A 140 -7.81 5.97 4.25
N GLY A 141 -8.11 6.49 5.44
CA GLY A 141 -8.60 5.73 6.58
C GLY A 141 -8.60 6.53 7.88
N PHE A 142 -9.08 5.90 8.93
CA PHE A 142 -9.23 6.48 10.26
C PHE A 142 -8.72 5.49 11.31
N GLU A 143 -7.77 5.91 12.15
CA GLU A 143 -7.40 5.11 13.32
C GLU A 143 -8.60 4.99 14.26
N ALA A 144 -8.90 3.76 14.69
CA ALA A 144 -10.14 3.42 15.38
C ALA A 144 -9.92 2.61 16.65
N ASN A 145 -10.77 2.87 17.66
CA ASN A 145 -10.98 1.97 18.77
C ASN A 145 -12.01 0.93 18.34
N VAL A 146 -11.64 -0.33 18.36
CA VAL A 146 -12.49 -1.46 17.95
C VAL A 146 -12.79 -2.30 19.18
N PRO A 147 -14.05 -2.30 19.68
CA PRO A 147 -14.45 -3.10 20.84
C PRO A 147 -14.24 -4.60 20.61
N ASP A 148 -14.04 -5.36 21.70
CA ASP A 148 -13.87 -6.82 21.60
C ASP A 148 -15.10 -7.53 21.00
N ALA A 149 -16.29 -6.98 21.18
CA ALA A 149 -17.51 -7.46 20.54
C ALA A 149 -17.49 -7.39 19.00
N VAL A 150 -16.66 -6.54 18.42
CA VAL A 150 -16.45 -6.48 16.97
C VAL A 150 -15.34 -7.46 16.61
N SER A 151 -15.69 -8.57 15.98
CA SER A 151 -14.71 -9.59 15.62
C SER A 151 -13.63 -9.07 14.68
N CYS A 152 -12.37 -9.33 14.98
CA CYS A 152 -11.25 -9.05 14.09
C CYS A 152 -11.27 -9.89 12.81
N THR A 153 -12.09 -10.95 12.75
CA THR A 153 -12.29 -11.72 11.51
C THR A 153 -13.10 -10.96 10.45
N LEU A 154 -13.66 -9.81 10.79
CA LEU A 154 -14.35 -8.90 9.85
C LEU A 154 -13.37 -8.03 9.05
N GLU A 155 -12.06 -8.14 9.28
CA GLU A 155 -11.09 -7.38 8.52
C GLU A 155 -10.95 -7.87 7.06
N GLY A 156 -10.55 -6.98 6.19
CA GLY A 156 -10.12 -7.30 4.82
C GLY A 156 -10.83 -6.50 3.74
N PRO A 157 -10.22 -6.46 2.55
CA PRO A 157 -10.76 -5.71 1.40
C PRO A 157 -12.10 -6.25 0.88
N ASP A 158 -12.37 -7.52 1.14
CA ASP A 158 -13.58 -8.26 0.75
C ASP A 158 -14.73 -8.16 1.76
N GLN A 159 -14.52 -7.49 2.91
CA GLN A 159 -15.47 -7.33 4.01
C GLN A 159 -15.97 -5.88 4.16
N GLY A 160 -15.98 -5.12 3.05
CA GLY A 160 -16.44 -3.73 3.06
C GLY A 160 -17.92 -3.60 3.43
N ARG A 161 -18.24 -2.62 4.27
CA ARG A 161 -19.60 -2.26 4.68
C ARG A 161 -19.70 -0.77 4.96
N PRO A 162 -20.92 -0.19 5.01
CA PRO A 162 -21.11 1.20 5.42
C PRO A 162 -20.44 1.49 6.77
N ILE A 163 -19.73 2.61 6.88
CA ILE A 163 -19.01 2.98 8.13
C ILE A 163 -20.00 3.11 9.31
N ARG A 164 -21.26 3.52 9.07
CA ARG A 164 -22.28 3.54 10.10
C ARG A 164 -22.52 2.20 10.79
N ASP A 165 -22.29 1.08 10.10
CA ASP A 165 -22.47 -0.26 10.68
C ASP A 165 -21.38 -0.53 11.73
N PHE A 166 -20.15 -0.07 11.47
CA PHE A 166 -19.08 -0.09 12.46
C PHE A 166 -19.37 0.85 13.64
N ILE A 167 -19.90 2.07 13.37
CA ILE A 167 -20.31 3.03 14.41
C ILE A 167 -21.38 2.41 15.31
N SER A 168 -22.39 1.77 14.72
CA SER A 168 -23.48 1.09 15.45
C SER A 168 -22.99 -0.08 16.29
N ALA A 169 -21.87 -0.71 15.87
CA ALA A 169 -21.18 -1.75 16.63
C ALA A 169 -20.24 -1.21 17.72
N GLY A 170 -20.19 0.11 17.92
CA GLY A 170 -19.37 0.77 18.96
C GLY A 170 -17.97 1.15 18.54
N VAL A 171 -17.61 1.06 17.25
CA VAL A 171 -16.32 1.52 16.75
C VAL A 171 -16.29 3.06 16.76
N THR A 172 -15.24 3.62 17.35
CA THR A 172 -15.02 5.08 17.45
C THR A 172 -13.66 5.45 16.88
N ARG A 173 -13.50 6.72 16.45
CA ARG A 173 -12.17 7.21 16.08
C ARG A 173 -11.31 7.45 17.33
N VAL A 174 -10.05 7.05 17.26
CA VAL A 174 -9.07 7.26 18.36
C VAL A 174 -8.89 8.76 18.67
N SER A 175 -9.10 9.64 17.69
CA SER A 175 -9.07 11.07 17.87
C SER A 175 -10.17 11.63 18.79
N GLY A 176 -11.19 10.84 19.11
CA GLY A 176 -12.41 11.26 19.83
C GLY A 176 -13.40 12.08 18.96
N ARG A 177 -13.04 12.42 17.73
CA ARG A 177 -13.96 13.09 16.79
C ARG A 177 -14.90 12.07 16.14
N PRO A 178 -16.14 12.45 15.80
CA PRO A 178 -17.01 11.56 15.02
C PRO A 178 -16.40 11.26 13.63
N PHE A 179 -16.81 10.17 13.00
CA PHE A 179 -16.53 9.97 11.58
C PHE A 179 -17.20 11.10 10.77
N PRO A 180 -16.57 11.58 9.68
CA PRO A 180 -17.16 12.62 8.86
C PRO A 180 -18.55 12.18 8.35
N PRO A 181 -19.58 13.06 8.35
CA PRO A 181 -20.94 12.67 7.96
C PRO A 181 -21.06 12.04 6.56
N HIS A 182 -20.28 12.54 5.60
CA HIS A 182 -20.25 12.00 4.24
C HIS A 182 -19.65 10.58 4.15
N GLU A 183 -18.86 10.17 5.15
CA GLU A 183 -18.28 8.83 5.22
C GLU A 183 -19.24 7.81 5.84
N ALA A 184 -20.23 8.23 6.62
CA ALA A 184 -21.08 7.32 7.38
C ALA A 184 -21.82 6.29 6.50
N SER A 185 -22.31 6.70 5.32
CA SER A 185 -22.98 5.82 4.35
C SER A 185 -22.02 5.16 3.36
N ALA A 186 -20.77 5.63 3.31
CA ALA A 186 -19.76 5.14 2.38
C ALA A 186 -19.11 3.86 2.91
N THR A 187 -18.59 3.04 1.99
CA THR A 187 -17.90 1.80 2.33
C THR A 187 -16.60 2.08 3.07
N GLY A 188 -16.44 1.42 4.22
CA GLY A 188 -15.20 1.27 4.95
C GLY A 188 -14.87 -0.20 5.19
N HIS A 189 -13.63 -0.47 5.54
CA HIS A 189 -13.11 -1.81 5.79
C HIS A 189 -12.36 -1.83 7.10
N LEU A 190 -12.64 -2.80 7.96
CA LEU A 190 -11.81 -3.01 9.13
C LEU A 190 -10.42 -3.48 8.68
N MET A 191 -9.39 -2.86 9.21
CA MET A 191 -7.98 -3.20 8.96
C MET A 191 -7.24 -3.24 10.29
N MET A 192 -6.71 -4.40 10.63
CA MET A 192 -6.00 -4.68 11.88
C MET A 192 -4.64 -5.32 11.56
N PRO A 193 -3.62 -4.54 11.15
CA PRO A 193 -2.38 -5.05 10.55
C PRO A 193 -1.57 -5.97 11.46
N ALA A 194 -1.84 -5.97 12.76
CA ALA A 194 -1.28 -6.89 13.75
C ALA A 194 -2.38 -7.55 14.63
N GLY A 195 -3.56 -7.78 14.05
CA GLY A 195 -4.71 -8.23 14.84
C GLY A 195 -4.97 -7.28 16.01
N ARG A 196 -5.27 -7.84 17.19
CA ARG A 196 -5.43 -7.04 18.43
C ARG A 196 -4.11 -6.64 19.09
N MET A 197 -2.98 -7.03 18.50
CA MET A 197 -1.64 -6.66 19.00
C MET A 197 -1.14 -5.33 18.43
N GLY A 198 -1.94 -4.61 17.67
CA GLY A 198 -1.58 -3.33 17.07
C GLY A 198 -2.77 -2.38 16.93
N PRO A 199 -2.54 -1.19 16.36
CA PRO A 199 -3.58 -0.24 16.06
C PRO A 199 -4.57 -0.83 15.05
N ALA A 200 -5.84 -0.42 15.16
CA ALA A 200 -6.90 -0.76 14.23
C ALA A 200 -7.35 0.47 13.45
N PHE A 201 -7.87 0.24 12.26
CA PHE A 201 -8.30 1.30 11.34
C PHE A 201 -9.63 0.94 10.68
N ILE A 202 -10.39 1.96 10.34
CA ILE A 202 -11.40 1.88 9.29
C ILE A 202 -10.76 2.45 8.03
N ALA A 203 -10.30 1.56 7.16
CA ALA A 203 -9.72 1.90 5.86
C ALA A 203 -10.82 2.24 4.86
N THR A 204 -10.60 3.24 4.01
CA THR A 204 -11.48 3.56 2.88
C THR A 204 -10.98 2.84 1.60
N PRO A 205 -11.70 2.89 0.49
CA PRO A 205 -11.18 2.41 -0.79
C PRO A 205 -9.82 3.02 -1.18
N ASN A 206 -9.54 4.27 -0.79
CA ASN A 206 -8.27 4.94 -1.09
C ASN A 206 -7.05 4.26 -0.44
N PHE A 207 -7.21 3.60 0.70
CA PHE A 207 -6.16 2.77 1.28
C PHE A 207 -5.73 1.65 0.31
N TYR A 208 -6.70 1.00 -0.31
CA TYR A 208 -6.43 -0.08 -1.25
C TYR A 208 -5.90 0.42 -2.59
N VAL A 209 -6.23 1.66 -2.97
CA VAL A 209 -5.59 2.34 -4.11
C VAL A 209 -4.12 2.58 -3.84
N ILE A 210 -3.75 3.11 -2.68
CA ILE A 210 -2.32 3.25 -2.28
C ILE A 210 -1.64 1.87 -2.30
N LYS A 211 -2.31 0.84 -1.82
CA LYS A 211 -1.80 -0.53 -1.79
C LYS A 211 -1.52 -1.11 -3.19
N GLN A 212 -2.16 -0.63 -4.25
CA GLN A 212 -1.85 -1.05 -5.62
C GLN A 212 -0.46 -0.58 -6.07
N TYR A 213 0.07 0.48 -5.47
CA TYR A 213 1.43 0.94 -5.76
C TYR A 213 2.47 -0.09 -5.27
N ASN A 214 2.28 -0.58 -4.06
CA ASN A 214 3.07 -1.65 -3.47
C ASN A 214 2.14 -2.55 -2.65
N ASN A 215 2.04 -3.83 -2.98
CA ASN A 215 1.06 -4.77 -2.40
C ASN A 215 1.37 -5.13 -0.94
N SER A 216 1.42 -4.11 -0.06
CA SER A 216 1.69 -4.24 1.37
C SER A 216 0.77 -3.33 2.17
N ASP A 217 0.10 -3.87 3.20
CA ASP A 217 -0.70 -3.08 4.14
C ASP A 217 0.16 -2.05 4.87
N LEU A 218 1.39 -2.44 5.26
CA LEU A 218 2.32 -1.55 5.95
C LEU A 218 2.83 -0.42 5.05
N TYR A 219 2.99 -0.67 3.74
CA TYR A 219 3.32 0.39 2.79
C TYR A 219 2.20 1.43 2.72
N ALA A 220 0.97 0.97 2.48
CA ALA A 220 -0.17 1.88 2.36
C ALA A 220 -0.41 2.66 3.66
N LEU A 221 -0.28 1.99 4.82
CA LEU A 221 -0.37 2.62 6.13
C LEU A 221 0.73 3.67 6.34
N PHE A 222 1.97 3.37 5.95
CA PHE A 222 3.09 4.32 6.01
C PHE A 222 2.82 5.55 5.15
N ILE A 223 2.39 5.38 3.90
CA ILE A 223 2.09 6.49 2.98
C ILE A 223 0.97 7.37 3.55
N GLY A 224 -0.16 6.77 3.95
CA GLY A 224 -1.27 7.50 4.54
C GLY A 224 -0.87 8.27 5.79
N HIS A 225 -0.16 7.59 6.71
CA HIS A 225 0.29 8.23 7.94
C HIS A 225 1.28 9.37 7.71
N VAL A 226 2.25 9.21 6.80
CA VAL A 226 3.19 10.29 6.46
C VAL A 226 2.45 11.48 5.87
N ALA A 227 1.46 11.23 5.00
CA ALA A 227 0.62 12.30 4.45
C ALA A 227 -0.15 13.06 5.54
N ASP A 228 -0.72 12.34 6.52
CA ASP A 228 -1.39 12.97 7.68
C ASP A 228 -0.39 13.80 8.51
N ARG A 229 0.82 13.27 8.74
CA ARG A 229 1.88 13.98 9.46
C ARG A 229 2.29 15.29 8.78
N MET A 230 2.36 15.29 7.45
CA MET A 230 2.64 16.48 6.65
C MET A 230 1.55 17.57 6.82
N GLN A 231 0.33 17.15 7.13
CA GLN A 231 -0.82 18.05 7.40
C GLN A 231 -0.99 18.40 8.88
N GLY A 232 0.00 18.13 9.71
CA GLY A 232 -0.02 18.42 11.15
C GLY A 232 -0.70 17.33 12.01
N GLY A 233 -1.04 16.20 11.44
CA GLY A 233 -1.55 15.04 12.18
C GLY A 233 -0.58 14.50 13.21
N GLY A 234 -1.09 13.89 14.29
CA GLY A 234 -0.32 13.26 15.34
C GLY A 234 0.24 11.87 14.95
N ALA A 235 1.05 11.27 15.82
CA ALA A 235 1.41 9.86 15.73
C ALA A 235 0.18 8.97 15.97
N PHE A 236 0.24 7.71 15.53
CA PHE A 236 -0.75 6.70 15.94
C PHE A 236 -0.79 6.60 17.47
N ARG A 237 -1.98 6.45 18.01
CA ARG A 237 -2.21 6.33 19.45
C ARG A 237 -2.29 4.88 19.89
N GLY A 238 -2.75 3.97 19.02
CA GLY A 238 -2.69 2.53 19.24
C GLY A 238 -1.24 2.05 19.26
N GLY A 239 -0.88 1.34 20.35
CA GLY A 239 0.46 0.78 20.50
C GLY A 239 0.62 -0.52 19.69
N TRP A 240 1.85 -0.83 19.31
CA TRP A 240 2.23 -2.15 18.78
C TRP A 240 2.75 -3.01 19.93
N VAL A 241 2.08 -4.13 20.19
CA VAL A 241 2.53 -5.08 21.19
C VAL A 241 3.57 -6.00 20.56
N LYS A 242 4.74 -6.07 21.16
CA LYS A 242 5.77 -7.02 20.74
C LYS A 242 5.32 -8.45 21.10
N VAL A 243 5.26 -9.31 20.08
CA VAL A 243 4.96 -10.72 20.28
C VAL A 243 6.27 -11.52 20.17
N ASP A 244 6.71 -12.03 21.30
CA ASP A 244 7.93 -12.85 21.39
C ASP A 244 7.62 -14.34 21.18
N GLY A 245 8.67 -15.13 20.87
CA GLY A 245 8.57 -16.59 20.79
C GLY A 245 7.94 -17.13 19.49
N VAL A 246 7.67 -16.28 18.51
CA VAL A 246 7.13 -16.68 17.20
C VAL A 246 8.04 -16.18 16.08
N SER A 247 8.64 -17.12 15.37
CA SER A 247 9.47 -16.82 14.19
C SER A 247 8.63 -16.83 12.91
N ARG A 248 9.18 -16.27 11.82
CA ARG A 248 8.57 -16.38 10.50
C ARG A 248 8.31 -17.83 10.07
N GLY A 249 9.21 -18.75 10.41
CA GLY A 249 9.03 -20.19 10.15
C GLY A 249 7.88 -20.79 10.96
N ASP A 250 7.66 -20.32 12.20
CA ASP A 250 6.50 -20.73 12.99
C ASP A 250 5.20 -20.27 12.33
N VAL A 251 5.14 -19.02 11.88
CA VAL A 251 3.96 -18.51 11.17
C VAL A 251 3.69 -19.32 9.91
N ALA A 252 4.72 -19.66 9.12
CA ALA A 252 4.54 -20.49 7.93
C ALA A 252 3.97 -21.88 8.29
N ARG A 253 4.43 -22.52 9.37
CA ARG A 253 3.85 -23.80 9.83
C ARG A 253 2.40 -23.64 10.27
N MET A 254 2.07 -22.61 11.04
CA MET A 254 0.67 -22.31 11.41
C MET A 254 -0.21 -22.14 10.18
N GLN A 255 0.27 -21.40 9.16
CA GLN A 255 -0.45 -21.23 7.89
C GLN A 255 -0.68 -22.58 7.20
N GLN A 256 0.34 -23.45 7.12
CA GLN A 256 0.19 -24.78 6.56
C GLN A 256 -0.85 -25.62 7.31
N ARG A 257 -0.85 -25.57 8.63
CA ARG A 257 -1.85 -26.28 9.47
C ARG A 257 -3.25 -25.76 9.22
N LEU A 258 -3.43 -24.43 9.18
CA LEU A 258 -4.73 -23.82 8.89
C LEU A 258 -5.22 -24.18 7.47
N GLN A 259 -4.32 -24.23 6.47
CA GLN A 259 -4.64 -24.69 5.13
C GLN A 259 -5.08 -26.16 5.11
N ALA A 260 -4.40 -27.02 5.85
CA ALA A 260 -4.78 -28.44 5.98
C ALA A 260 -6.16 -28.63 6.62
N MET A 261 -6.62 -27.64 7.41
CA MET A 261 -7.97 -27.59 7.97
C MET A 261 -8.99 -26.91 7.01
N GLY A 262 -8.62 -26.63 5.76
CA GLY A 262 -9.47 -26.01 4.75
C GLY A 262 -9.62 -24.48 4.88
N ARG A 263 -8.76 -23.81 5.65
CA ARG A 263 -8.84 -22.33 5.84
C ARG A 263 -8.02 -21.61 4.80
N ASP A 264 -8.55 -20.48 4.33
CA ASP A 264 -7.84 -19.59 3.40
C ASP A 264 -6.88 -18.66 4.17
N VAL A 265 -5.59 -18.94 4.07
CA VAL A 265 -4.53 -18.09 4.65
C VAL A 265 -3.81 -17.23 3.60
N GLY A 266 -4.20 -17.33 2.31
CA GLY A 266 -3.56 -16.66 1.19
C GLY A 266 -2.29 -17.37 0.69
N GLY A 267 -1.39 -17.72 1.57
CA GLY A 267 -0.15 -18.46 1.28
C GLY A 267 0.59 -18.76 2.58
N ALA A 268 1.40 -19.82 2.59
CA ALA A 268 2.19 -20.24 3.76
C ALA A 268 3.63 -19.71 3.66
N ASP A 269 3.78 -18.40 3.58
CA ASP A 269 5.06 -17.70 3.40
C ASP A 269 5.65 -17.13 4.69
N GLY A 270 4.93 -17.30 5.81
CA GLY A 270 5.32 -16.80 7.13
C GLY A 270 5.03 -15.32 7.33
N LEU A 271 4.21 -14.70 6.46
CA LEU A 271 3.72 -13.33 6.61
C LEU A 271 2.21 -13.35 6.91
N PRO A 272 1.78 -12.88 8.09
CA PRO A 272 0.37 -12.94 8.48
C PRO A 272 -0.45 -11.82 7.80
N GLY A 273 -0.79 -12.00 6.51
CA GLY A 273 -1.71 -11.14 5.78
C GLY A 273 -3.14 -11.26 6.33
N PHE A 274 -4.07 -10.42 5.85
CA PHE A 274 -5.45 -10.38 6.37
C PHE A 274 -6.16 -11.74 6.34
N LYS A 275 -5.94 -12.56 5.31
CA LYS A 275 -6.52 -13.91 5.22
C LYS A 275 -5.98 -14.84 6.33
N THR A 276 -4.69 -14.76 6.60
CA THR A 276 -4.07 -15.49 7.71
C THR A 276 -4.64 -15.04 9.04
N ARG A 277 -4.74 -13.73 9.28
CA ARG A 277 -5.27 -13.17 10.53
C ARG A 277 -6.72 -13.57 10.77
N ARG A 278 -7.57 -13.53 9.74
CA ARG A 278 -8.96 -14.00 9.78
C ARG A 278 -9.05 -15.48 10.12
N SER A 279 -8.23 -16.30 9.46
CA SER A 279 -8.20 -17.75 9.70
C SER A 279 -7.73 -18.09 11.10
N ILE A 280 -6.77 -17.33 11.64
CA ILE A 280 -6.34 -17.43 13.04
C ILE A 280 -7.52 -17.09 13.96
N GLY A 281 -8.15 -15.94 13.79
CA GLY A 281 -9.25 -15.51 14.66
C GLY A 281 -10.45 -16.46 14.64
N ALA A 282 -10.77 -17.03 13.48
CA ALA A 282 -11.80 -18.06 13.39
C ALA A 282 -11.39 -19.34 14.14
N PHE A 283 -10.15 -19.79 14.01
CA PHE A 283 -9.63 -20.93 14.76
C PHE A 283 -9.63 -20.67 16.26
N GLU A 284 -9.19 -19.49 16.68
CA GLU A 284 -9.19 -19.09 18.11
C GLU A 284 -10.61 -19.14 18.70
N ALA A 285 -11.59 -18.58 17.99
CA ALA A 285 -12.99 -18.57 18.44
C ALA A 285 -13.58 -19.98 18.56
N GLU A 286 -13.34 -20.86 17.59
CA GLU A 286 -13.83 -22.23 17.58
C GLU A 286 -13.23 -23.11 18.68
N ASN A 287 -12.02 -22.78 19.12
CA ASN A 287 -11.30 -23.53 20.17
C ASN A 287 -11.38 -22.87 21.56
N GLY A 288 -12.23 -21.84 21.74
CA GLY A 288 -12.41 -21.16 23.02
C GLY A 288 -11.16 -20.39 23.48
N LEU A 289 -10.27 -20.02 22.55
CA LEU A 289 -9.09 -19.22 22.83
C LEU A 289 -9.44 -17.72 22.79
N ARG A 290 -8.56 -16.92 23.36
CA ARG A 290 -8.65 -15.47 23.18
C ARG A 290 -8.49 -15.13 21.69
N VAL A 291 -9.44 -14.36 21.14
CA VAL A 291 -9.48 -14.03 19.72
C VAL A 291 -8.62 -12.79 19.45
N ASP A 292 -7.35 -13.02 19.18
CA ASP A 292 -6.37 -11.97 18.92
C ASP A 292 -6.15 -11.71 17.41
N CYS A 293 -6.54 -12.67 16.56
CA CYS A 293 -6.29 -12.64 15.11
C CYS A 293 -4.81 -12.42 14.76
N TRP A 294 -3.91 -12.93 15.59
CA TRP A 294 -2.48 -12.74 15.40
C TRP A 294 -1.70 -14.00 15.83
N PRO A 295 -0.61 -14.35 15.12
CA PRO A 295 0.21 -15.49 15.52
C PRO A 295 0.92 -15.17 16.85
N THR A 296 0.50 -15.85 17.92
CA THR A 296 1.05 -15.73 19.27
C THR A 296 1.76 -17.01 19.68
N ALA A 297 2.58 -16.94 20.73
CA ALA A 297 3.20 -18.13 21.32
C ALA A 297 2.16 -19.12 21.88
N GLU A 298 1.01 -18.62 22.36
CA GLU A 298 -0.10 -19.47 22.80
C GLU A 298 -0.72 -20.22 21.62
N LEU A 299 -1.08 -19.52 20.54
CA LEU A 299 -1.61 -20.13 19.31
C LEU A 299 -0.65 -21.19 18.74
N LYS A 300 0.67 -20.95 18.83
CA LYS A 300 1.70 -21.90 18.40
C LYS A 300 1.56 -23.26 19.07
N LYS A 301 1.17 -23.34 20.34
CA LYS A 301 0.98 -24.60 21.06
C LYS A 301 -0.18 -25.42 20.48
N HIS A 302 -1.19 -24.76 19.94
CA HIS A 302 -2.38 -25.40 19.38
C HIS A 302 -2.24 -25.77 17.88
N LEU A 303 -1.30 -25.13 17.17
CA LEU A 303 -1.10 -25.31 15.71
C LEU A 303 0.24 -25.96 15.33
N ASN A 304 1.04 -26.41 16.31
CA ASN A 304 2.29 -27.15 16.02
C ASN A 304 2.04 -28.65 15.81
#